data_565925f56f4d3fff9e4a8dae2123f570
#
_entry.id   565925f56f4d3fff9e4a8dae2123f570
#
_cell.length_a   1.000
_cell.length_b   1.000
_cell.length_c   1.000
_cell.angle_alpha   90.00
_cell.angle_beta   90.00
_cell.angle_gamma   90.00
#
_symmetry.space_group_name_H-M   'P 1'
#
loop_
_entity.id
_entity.type
_entity.pdbx_description
1 polymer ?
#
loop_
_entity_poly.entity_id
_entity_poly.type
_entity_poly.pdbx_seq_one_letter_code
_entity_poly.pdbx_strand_id
1 'polypeptide(L)'
;MKNIILILSLFIGLGAVKAQEVVTYYLHHPISKNDTIIYKRIIQFDKNDSLYHIRDYYPNGQIKMEGTYSSFDKRIKENLWCNYKTNTKEGEFKVCYRNGQVESKTNFSNGLRHGLHEYWYSNGNRESVQNYSKGQKNEKCIWWNRDGSVQQELIFEKGLNQNPKDTNYHYIAYTPKEYNKDTLKKWPLIIYLHGGSSRGTDTLKLYCCGIPDQIWRKREFPFIIVAPQCSINQRWSTDNWFENFYKEITSKYRVDSNKVYLTGVSLGGSGTWYLAIKYPEKFAAIAPMSGFTRHIDYIMENTDKLIDIPIWAFHGKKDKVVQFEDTEWMINNLEGQNNDLKFTADPEADHGMYWSVYPKQELYDWFLKHDKRMRNKN
;
A
#
# COMPACT_ATOMS: atom_id res chain seq x y z
N MET A 1 27.65 6.12 -9.03
CA MET A 1 27.72 6.68 -10.40
C MET A 1 26.80 5.83 -11.27
N LYS A 2 25.69 6.41 -11.71
CA LYS A 2 24.70 5.72 -12.57
C LYS A 2 25.19 5.82 -14.02
N ASN A 3 25.66 4.71 -14.59
CA ASN A 3 26.00 4.67 -16.00
C ASN A 3 24.71 4.48 -16.81
N ILE A 4 24.20 5.57 -17.37
CA ILE A 4 23.13 5.53 -18.37
C ILE A 4 23.81 5.38 -19.72
N ILE A 5 23.69 4.22 -20.35
CA ILE A 5 24.14 4.03 -21.73
C ILE A 5 22.96 4.40 -22.63
N LEU A 6 23.06 5.53 -23.30
CA LEU A 6 22.11 5.98 -24.31
C LEU A 6 22.52 5.37 -25.66
N ILE A 7 21.76 4.42 -26.16
CA ILE A 7 21.96 3.91 -27.52
C ILE A 7 20.85 4.49 -28.40
N LEU A 8 21.22 5.47 -29.23
CA LEU A 8 20.35 6.01 -30.26
C LEU A 8 20.48 5.12 -31.49
N SER A 9 19.48 4.26 -31.78
CA SER A 9 19.45 3.51 -33.02
C SER A 9 18.56 4.23 -34.03
N LEU A 10 19.18 4.85 -35.04
CA LEU A 10 18.49 5.38 -36.22
C LEU A 10 18.30 4.21 -37.21
N PHE A 11 17.09 3.73 -37.41
CA PHE A 11 16.78 2.87 -38.56
C PHE A 11 16.42 3.72 -39.77
N ILE A 12 17.31 3.76 -40.78
CA ILE A 12 17.00 4.34 -42.11
C ILE A 12 16.49 3.17 -42.96
N GLY A 13 15.17 3.03 -43.09
CA GLY A 13 14.52 2.14 -44.08
C GLY A 13 14.07 2.96 -45.29
N LEU A 14 14.37 2.50 -46.50
CA LEU A 14 13.95 3.08 -47.75
C LEU A 14 12.41 2.94 -47.92
N GLY A 15 11.72 4.04 -47.69
CA GLY A 15 10.27 4.21 -47.79
C GLY A 15 9.88 5.25 -46.74
N ALA A 16 9.17 6.32 -47.12
CA ALA A 16 8.88 7.47 -46.25
C ALA A 16 8.08 7.10 -44.94
N VAL A 17 8.73 6.36 -44.05
CA VAL A 17 8.30 6.17 -42.65
C VAL A 17 8.91 7.31 -41.85
N LYS A 18 8.08 8.23 -41.36
CA LYS A 18 8.50 9.29 -40.45
C LYS A 18 9.30 8.65 -39.29
N ALA A 19 10.53 9.09 -39.10
CA ALA A 19 11.41 8.54 -38.05
C ALA A 19 10.73 8.61 -36.69
N GLN A 20 10.49 7.43 -36.11
CA GLN A 20 10.02 7.28 -34.73
C GLN A 20 11.23 7.43 -33.80
N GLU A 21 11.11 8.26 -32.78
CA GLU A 21 12.15 8.38 -31.77
C GLU A 21 12.05 7.18 -30.80
N VAL A 22 13.04 6.29 -30.85
CA VAL A 22 13.11 5.13 -29.95
C VAL A 22 14.31 5.28 -29.02
N VAL A 23 14.04 5.28 -27.72
CA VAL A 23 15.09 5.39 -26.70
C VAL A 23 15.09 4.13 -25.84
N THR A 24 16.28 3.56 -25.62
CA THR A 24 16.46 2.40 -24.76
C THR A 24 17.20 2.78 -23.50
N TYR A 25 16.66 2.38 -22.36
CA TYR A 25 17.26 2.54 -21.04
C TYR A 25 17.59 1.18 -20.44
N TYR A 26 18.70 1.11 -19.71
CA TYR A 26 19.04 -0.02 -18.85
C TYR A 26 18.92 0.43 -17.40
N LEU A 27 17.96 -0.12 -16.70
CA LEU A 27 17.62 0.23 -15.33
C LEU A 27 18.27 -0.77 -14.38
N HIS A 28 19.15 -0.29 -13.54
CA HIS A 28 19.91 -1.10 -12.59
C HIS A 28 19.17 -1.18 -11.26
N HIS A 29 18.79 -2.37 -10.85
CA HIS A 29 18.18 -2.63 -9.55
C HIS A 29 19.15 -3.42 -8.66
N PRO A 30 19.75 -2.81 -7.63
CA PRO A 30 20.65 -3.53 -6.73
C PRO A 30 19.85 -4.52 -5.88
N ILE A 31 20.26 -5.79 -5.89
CA ILE A 31 19.69 -6.85 -5.04
C ILE A 31 20.53 -7.00 -3.77
N SER A 32 21.85 -6.80 -3.88
CA SER A 32 22.82 -6.83 -2.78
C SER A 32 23.98 -5.90 -3.09
N LYS A 33 24.97 -5.80 -2.17
CA LYS A 33 26.18 -4.99 -2.40
C LYS A 33 26.91 -5.33 -3.70
N ASN A 34 26.79 -6.56 -4.20
CA ASN A 34 27.54 -7.06 -5.36
C ASN A 34 26.65 -7.52 -6.53
N ASP A 35 25.33 -7.60 -6.35
CA ASP A 35 24.41 -8.10 -7.37
C ASP A 35 23.42 -7.03 -7.79
N THR A 36 23.30 -6.85 -9.11
CA THR A 36 22.37 -5.90 -9.74
C THR A 36 21.56 -6.62 -10.81
N ILE A 37 20.24 -6.53 -10.74
CA ILE A 37 19.38 -6.93 -11.86
C ILE A 37 19.28 -5.75 -12.83
N ILE A 38 19.46 -6.02 -14.11
CA ILE A 38 19.33 -5.03 -15.16
C ILE A 38 18.03 -5.30 -15.90
N TYR A 39 17.14 -4.32 -15.89
CA TYR A 39 15.93 -4.31 -16.68
C TYR A 39 16.12 -3.43 -17.91
N LYS A 40 15.55 -3.83 -19.04
CA LYS A 40 15.57 -3.03 -20.25
C LYS A 40 14.23 -2.29 -20.39
N ARG A 41 14.27 -0.97 -20.63
CA ARG A 41 13.12 -0.14 -20.96
C ARG A 41 13.26 0.42 -22.35
N ILE A 42 12.23 0.27 -23.17
CA ILE A 42 12.12 0.90 -24.48
C ILE A 42 11.01 1.92 -24.41
N ILE A 43 11.30 3.15 -24.87
CA ILE A 43 10.34 4.23 -25.00
C ILE A 43 10.30 4.66 -26.47
N GLN A 44 9.11 4.69 -27.02
CA GLN A 44 8.85 5.04 -28.39
C GLN A 44 7.76 6.10 -28.44
N PHE A 45 8.04 7.27 -29.05
CA PHE A 45 7.03 8.28 -29.31
C PHE A 45 6.35 7.96 -30.66
N ASP A 46 5.04 7.78 -30.66
CA ASP A 46 4.24 7.62 -31.88
C ASP A 46 3.58 8.97 -32.23
N LYS A 47 3.91 9.47 -33.42
CA LYS A 47 3.37 10.75 -33.91
C LYS A 47 1.88 10.64 -34.35
N ASN A 48 1.38 9.42 -34.59
CA ASN A 48 0.01 9.25 -35.05
C ASN A 48 -1.01 9.41 -33.92
N ASP A 49 -0.68 8.91 -32.72
CA ASP A 49 -1.52 9.07 -31.52
C ASP A 49 -0.97 10.10 -30.52
N SER A 50 0.23 10.64 -30.77
CA SER A 50 0.92 11.58 -29.92
C SER A 50 1.21 11.03 -28.50
N LEU A 51 1.40 9.71 -28.39
CA LEU A 51 1.65 9.02 -27.12
C LEU A 51 3.07 8.44 -27.07
N TYR A 52 3.55 8.27 -25.85
CA TYR A 52 4.79 7.56 -25.54
C TYR A 52 4.45 6.12 -25.18
N HIS A 53 4.82 5.17 -26.03
CA HIS A 53 4.69 3.72 -25.78
C HIS A 53 5.89 3.23 -25.01
N ILE A 54 5.67 2.61 -23.85
CA ILE A 54 6.73 2.12 -22.96
C ILE A 54 6.63 0.61 -22.84
N ARG A 55 7.77 -0.08 -23.00
CA ARG A 55 7.92 -1.51 -22.75
C ARG A 55 9.09 -1.76 -21.84
N ASP A 56 8.83 -2.46 -20.73
CA ASP A 56 9.84 -2.97 -19.83
C ASP A 56 10.02 -4.46 -20.01
N TYR A 57 11.25 -4.90 -19.91
CA TYR A 57 11.62 -6.30 -20.07
C TYR A 57 12.35 -6.82 -18.84
N TYR A 58 12.05 -8.05 -18.47
CA TYR A 58 12.86 -8.80 -17.52
C TYR A 58 14.25 -9.11 -18.10
N PRO A 59 15.25 -9.46 -17.26
CA PRO A 59 16.58 -9.85 -17.74
C PRO A 59 16.60 -11.04 -18.71
N ASN A 60 15.58 -11.91 -18.63
CA ASN A 60 15.40 -13.04 -19.55
C ASN A 60 14.77 -12.64 -20.91
N GLY A 61 14.54 -11.35 -21.14
CA GLY A 61 13.95 -10.81 -22.38
C GLY A 61 12.43 -10.84 -22.48
N GLN A 62 11.73 -11.42 -21.50
CA GLN A 62 10.27 -11.40 -21.46
C GLN A 62 9.74 -10.02 -21.10
N ILE A 63 8.58 -9.66 -21.67
CA ILE A 63 7.90 -8.40 -21.34
C ILE A 63 7.48 -8.45 -19.87
N LYS A 64 7.85 -7.40 -19.13
CA LYS A 64 7.43 -7.15 -17.76
C LYS A 64 6.21 -6.22 -17.72
N MET A 65 6.24 -5.17 -18.56
CA MET A 65 5.17 -4.17 -18.61
C MET A 65 5.12 -3.50 -19.97
N GLU A 66 3.95 -3.20 -20.45
CA GLU A 66 3.70 -2.31 -21.58
C GLU A 66 2.53 -1.38 -21.28
N GLY A 67 2.61 -0.13 -21.79
CA GLY A 67 1.58 0.89 -21.60
C GLY A 67 1.93 2.19 -22.29
N THR A 68 1.00 3.14 -22.27
CA THR A 68 1.13 4.43 -22.94
C THR A 68 0.99 5.61 -21.99
N TYR A 69 1.65 6.71 -22.34
CA TYR A 69 1.64 7.97 -21.59
C TYR A 69 1.46 9.16 -22.54
N SER A 70 0.62 10.13 -22.16
CA SER A 70 0.41 11.36 -22.95
C SER A 70 1.55 12.36 -22.82
N SER A 71 2.35 12.28 -21.75
CA SER A 71 3.57 13.06 -21.60
C SER A 71 4.64 12.26 -20.85
N PHE A 72 5.89 12.70 -21.01
CA PHE A 72 7.05 11.98 -20.53
C PHE A 72 7.90 12.86 -19.60
N ASP A 73 8.00 12.51 -18.33
CA ASP A 73 8.86 13.19 -17.38
C ASP A 73 10.06 12.32 -16.93
N LYS A 74 11.02 12.96 -16.23
CA LYS A 74 12.23 12.29 -15.75
C LYS A 74 11.93 11.08 -14.86
N ARG A 75 10.84 11.12 -14.09
CA ARG A 75 10.45 10.06 -13.16
C ARG A 75 10.03 8.78 -13.87
N ILE A 76 9.38 8.89 -15.04
CA ILE A 76 9.04 7.75 -15.90
C ILE A 76 10.30 7.11 -16.47
N LYS A 77 11.33 7.92 -16.79
CA LYS A 77 12.62 7.43 -17.32
C LYS A 77 13.35 6.52 -16.35
N GLU A 78 13.35 6.88 -15.06
CA GLU A 78 14.24 6.34 -14.05
C GLU A 78 13.56 5.32 -13.12
N ASN A 79 12.22 5.26 -13.11
CA ASN A 79 11.49 4.40 -12.21
C ASN A 79 11.19 3.03 -12.84
N LEU A 80 11.78 1.98 -12.28
CA LEU A 80 11.57 0.57 -12.65
C LEU A 80 10.13 0.10 -12.43
N TRP A 81 9.46 0.72 -11.46
CA TRP A 81 8.11 0.40 -11.06
C TRP A 81 7.19 1.44 -11.68
N CYS A 82 6.71 1.20 -12.87
CA CYS A 82 5.90 2.14 -13.68
C CYS A 82 4.55 2.54 -13.07
N ASN A 83 4.43 2.45 -11.77
CA ASN A 83 3.26 2.85 -10.99
C ASN A 83 3.41 4.26 -10.41
N TYR A 84 4.25 5.08 -11.01
CA TYR A 84 4.29 6.48 -10.63
C TYR A 84 2.92 7.11 -10.88
N LYS A 85 2.44 7.89 -9.90
CA LYS A 85 1.28 8.75 -10.05
C LYS A 85 1.60 9.78 -11.15
N THR A 86 1.26 9.45 -12.36
CA THR A 86 1.33 10.38 -13.46
C THR A 86 -0.09 10.54 -13.98
N ASN A 87 -0.59 11.75 -13.98
CA ASN A 87 -1.82 12.12 -14.67
C ASN A 87 -1.71 11.98 -16.20
N THR A 88 -0.74 11.20 -16.66
CA THR A 88 -0.35 11.06 -18.06
C THR A 88 -0.48 9.64 -18.59
N LYS A 89 -0.92 8.67 -17.76
CA LYS A 89 -1.24 7.33 -18.24
C LYS A 89 -2.49 7.33 -19.12
N GLU A 90 -2.40 6.67 -20.28
CA GLU A 90 -3.51 6.57 -21.24
C GLU A 90 -3.66 5.14 -21.75
N GLY A 91 -4.90 4.68 -21.91
CA GLY A 91 -5.22 3.37 -22.47
C GLY A 91 -4.85 2.20 -21.56
N GLU A 92 -4.62 1.02 -22.16
CA GLU A 92 -4.32 -0.21 -21.46
C GLU A 92 -2.86 -0.28 -21.01
N PHE A 93 -2.66 -0.65 -19.74
CA PHE A 93 -1.39 -1.08 -19.17
C PHE A 93 -1.46 -2.57 -18.90
N LYS A 94 -0.49 -3.32 -19.43
CA LYS A 94 -0.36 -4.74 -19.20
C LYS A 94 0.93 -5.04 -18.46
N VAL A 95 0.82 -5.78 -17.36
CA VAL A 95 1.95 -6.28 -16.58
C VAL A 95 1.99 -7.79 -16.65
N CYS A 96 3.18 -8.36 -16.71
CA CYS A 96 3.39 -9.80 -16.79
C CYS A 96 4.30 -10.27 -15.65
N TYR A 97 4.07 -11.48 -15.19
CA TYR A 97 4.99 -12.20 -14.30
C TYR A 97 6.26 -12.63 -15.06
N ARG A 98 7.32 -13.00 -14.29
CA ARG A 98 8.57 -13.52 -14.88
C ARG A 98 8.40 -14.80 -15.71
N ASN A 99 7.33 -15.56 -15.53
CA ASN A 99 7.00 -16.73 -16.32
C ASN A 99 6.26 -16.39 -17.64
N GLY A 100 6.05 -15.09 -17.91
CA GLY A 100 5.38 -14.57 -19.09
C GLY A 100 3.85 -14.52 -19.01
N GLN A 101 3.25 -15.07 -17.97
CA GLN A 101 1.80 -14.97 -17.76
C GLN A 101 1.40 -13.52 -17.41
N VAL A 102 0.21 -13.14 -17.84
CA VAL A 102 -0.34 -11.82 -17.49
C VAL A 102 -0.60 -11.75 -15.99
N GLU A 103 -0.13 -10.69 -15.35
CA GLU A 103 -0.40 -10.34 -13.96
C GLU A 103 -1.58 -9.36 -13.85
N SER A 104 -1.60 -8.35 -14.74
CA SER A 104 -2.71 -7.40 -14.79
C SER A 104 -2.90 -6.76 -16.15
N LYS A 105 -4.15 -6.36 -16.42
CA LYS A 105 -4.55 -5.41 -17.46
C LYS A 105 -5.38 -4.31 -16.83
N THR A 106 -4.92 -3.09 -16.97
CA THR A 106 -5.53 -1.92 -16.31
C THR A 106 -5.68 -0.79 -17.31
N ASN A 107 -6.82 -0.10 -17.31
CA ASN A 107 -7.11 0.98 -18.24
C ASN A 107 -7.08 2.33 -17.55
N PHE A 108 -6.55 3.33 -18.22
CA PHE A 108 -6.45 4.70 -17.74
C PHE A 108 -6.98 5.71 -18.75
N SER A 109 -7.50 6.81 -18.23
CA SER A 109 -7.84 8.00 -19.00
C SER A 109 -7.44 9.24 -18.22
N ASN A 110 -6.61 10.10 -18.81
CA ASN A 110 -6.01 11.28 -18.14
C ASN A 110 -5.33 10.91 -16.80
N GLY A 111 -4.62 9.78 -16.76
CA GLY A 111 -3.94 9.28 -15.58
C GLY A 111 -4.83 8.64 -14.52
N LEU A 112 -6.15 8.71 -14.66
CA LEU A 112 -7.10 8.10 -13.74
C LEU A 112 -7.54 6.73 -14.24
N ARG A 113 -7.72 5.77 -13.33
CA ARG A 113 -8.31 4.47 -13.67
C ARG A 113 -9.68 4.64 -14.29
N HIS A 114 -9.92 3.96 -15.41
CA HIS A 114 -11.16 4.03 -16.14
C HIS A 114 -11.46 2.71 -16.83
N GLY A 115 -12.72 2.25 -16.81
CA GLY A 115 -13.11 0.98 -17.42
C GLY A 115 -12.67 -0.25 -16.64
N LEU A 116 -12.48 -1.34 -17.35
CA LEU A 116 -12.20 -2.68 -16.80
C LEU A 116 -10.75 -2.81 -16.37
N HIS A 117 -10.52 -3.37 -15.18
CA HIS A 117 -9.24 -3.75 -14.62
C HIS A 117 -9.28 -5.22 -14.25
N GLU A 118 -8.34 -6.00 -14.74
CA GLU A 118 -8.26 -7.44 -14.53
C GLU A 118 -6.90 -7.81 -13.94
N TYR A 119 -6.93 -8.74 -12.99
CA TYR A 119 -5.74 -9.24 -12.30
C TYR A 119 -5.76 -10.77 -12.26
N TRP A 120 -4.59 -11.38 -12.38
CA TRP A 120 -4.39 -12.83 -12.36
C TRP A 120 -3.31 -13.22 -11.38
N TYR A 121 -3.47 -14.36 -10.77
CA TYR A 121 -2.42 -15.02 -10.00
C TYR A 121 -1.34 -15.59 -10.94
N SER A 122 -0.15 -15.84 -10.37
CA SER A 122 0.96 -16.44 -11.11
C SER A 122 0.72 -17.88 -11.60
N ASN A 123 -0.36 -18.54 -11.16
CA ASN A 123 -0.83 -19.82 -11.66
C ASN A 123 -1.81 -19.69 -12.86
N GLY A 124 -2.11 -18.47 -13.29
CA GLY A 124 -3.00 -18.17 -14.41
C GLY A 124 -4.48 -18.01 -14.03
N ASN A 125 -4.89 -18.36 -12.83
CA ASN A 125 -6.27 -18.14 -12.37
C ASN A 125 -6.54 -16.65 -12.16
N ARG A 126 -7.78 -16.21 -12.39
CA ARG A 126 -8.19 -14.84 -12.11
C ARG A 126 -8.06 -14.52 -10.62
N GLU A 127 -7.50 -13.35 -10.30
CA GLU A 127 -7.46 -12.81 -8.96
C GLU A 127 -8.59 -11.81 -8.73
N SER A 128 -8.81 -10.87 -9.67
CA SER A 128 -9.95 -9.96 -9.59
C SER A 128 -10.32 -9.35 -10.94
N VAL A 129 -11.58 -8.92 -11.00
CA VAL A 129 -12.12 -8.04 -12.05
C VAL A 129 -12.78 -6.86 -11.36
N GLN A 130 -12.38 -5.66 -11.73
CA GLN A 130 -12.82 -4.41 -11.09
C GLN A 130 -13.15 -3.38 -12.17
N ASN A 131 -14.26 -2.66 -12.01
CA ASN A 131 -14.63 -1.55 -12.87
C ASN A 131 -14.32 -0.22 -12.21
N TYR A 132 -13.85 0.74 -12.98
CA TYR A 132 -13.52 2.08 -12.52
C TYR A 132 -14.14 3.16 -13.41
N SER A 133 -14.54 4.26 -12.77
CA SER A 133 -14.95 5.50 -13.43
C SER A 133 -14.25 6.67 -12.76
N LYS A 134 -13.44 7.42 -13.52
CA LYS A 134 -12.68 8.60 -13.03
C LYS A 134 -11.89 8.32 -11.72
N GLY A 135 -11.16 7.20 -11.69
CA GLY A 135 -10.33 6.78 -10.56
C GLY A 135 -11.08 6.11 -9.41
N GLN A 136 -12.40 6.03 -9.45
CA GLN A 136 -13.21 5.41 -8.39
C GLN A 136 -13.80 4.09 -8.85
N LYS A 137 -13.85 3.09 -7.97
CA LYS A 137 -14.55 1.84 -8.26
C LYS A 137 -16.01 2.10 -8.58
N ASN A 138 -16.51 1.42 -9.58
CA ASN A 138 -17.90 1.56 -10.04
C ASN A 138 -18.40 0.20 -10.51
N GLU A 139 -19.73 -0.04 -10.39
CA GLU A 139 -20.36 -1.30 -10.80
C GLU A 139 -19.85 -2.52 -10.03
N LYS A 140 -20.05 -3.71 -10.62
CA LYS A 140 -19.69 -5.00 -10.00
C LYS A 140 -18.19 -5.23 -10.07
N CYS A 141 -17.59 -5.56 -8.92
CA CYS A 141 -16.21 -6.02 -8.78
C CYS A 141 -16.21 -7.42 -8.16
N ILE A 142 -15.34 -8.29 -8.65
CA ILE A 142 -15.27 -9.70 -8.23
C ILE A 142 -13.83 -10.04 -7.87
N TRP A 143 -13.64 -10.80 -6.81
CA TRP A 143 -12.35 -11.37 -6.39
C TRP A 143 -12.48 -12.88 -6.27
N TRP A 144 -11.41 -13.59 -6.63
CA TRP A 144 -11.31 -15.04 -6.56
C TRP A 144 -10.14 -15.46 -5.68
N ASN A 145 -10.22 -16.65 -5.12
CA ASN A 145 -9.09 -17.32 -4.48
C ASN A 145 -8.16 -17.94 -5.54
N ARG A 146 -6.96 -18.34 -5.12
CA ARG A 146 -5.98 -18.98 -6.04
C ARG A 146 -6.48 -20.29 -6.65
N ASP A 147 -7.44 -20.97 -6.05
CA ASP A 147 -8.08 -22.17 -6.56
C ASP A 147 -9.19 -21.88 -7.59
N GLY A 148 -9.51 -20.61 -7.84
CA GLY A 148 -10.55 -20.17 -8.77
C GLY A 148 -11.94 -20.05 -8.14
N SER A 149 -12.13 -20.38 -6.87
CA SER A 149 -13.39 -20.14 -6.16
C SER A 149 -13.62 -18.65 -5.93
N VAL A 150 -14.87 -18.20 -6.00
CA VAL A 150 -15.21 -16.80 -5.74
C VAL A 150 -14.96 -16.49 -4.28
N GLN A 151 -14.10 -15.51 -4.04
CA GLN A 151 -13.81 -14.98 -2.71
C GLN A 151 -14.87 -13.95 -2.28
N GLN A 152 -15.21 -13.02 -3.21
CA GLN A 152 -16.06 -11.89 -2.90
C GLN A 152 -16.62 -11.24 -4.18
N GLU A 153 -17.86 -10.78 -4.09
CA GLU A 153 -18.49 -9.90 -5.09
C GLU A 153 -19.02 -8.65 -4.39
N LEU A 154 -18.71 -7.48 -4.92
CA LEU A 154 -19.17 -6.20 -4.40
C LEU A 154 -19.68 -5.31 -5.55
N ILE A 155 -20.67 -4.46 -5.26
CA ILE A 155 -21.18 -3.47 -6.18
C ILE A 155 -20.80 -2.09 -5.65
N PHE A 156 -20.21 -1.26 -6.51
CA PHE A 156 -19.77 0.08 -6.17
C PHE A 156 -20.53 1.14 -6.97
N GLU A 157 -20.77 2.28 -6.35
CA GLU A 157 -21.20 3.50 -7.01
C GLU A 157 -20.29 4.64 -6.51
N LYS A 158 -19.60 5.32 -7.42
CA LYS A 158 -18.67 6.43 -7.09
C LYS A 158 -17.69 6.08 -5.96
N GLY A 159 -17.16 4.86 -5.98
CA GLY A 159 -16.22 4.37 -4.98
C GLY A 159 -16.83 3.84 -3.69
N LEU A 160 -18.14 3.98 -3.50
CA LEU A 160 -18.84 3.49 -2.31
C LEU A 160 -19.43 2.12 -2.58
N ASN A 161 -19.16 1.15 -1.69
CA ASN A 161 -19.80 -0.16 -1.73
C ASN A 161 -21.29 -0.04 -1.44
N GLN A 162 -22.14 -0.53 -2.34
CA GLN A 162 -23.61 -0.45 -2.25
C GLN A 162 -24.22 -1.58 -1.41
N ASN A 163 -23.43 -2.65 -1.15
CA ASN A 163 -23.82 -3.76 -0.28
C ASN A 163 -22.84 -3.89 0.87
N PRO A 164 -22.74 -2.94 1.81
CA PRO A 164 -21.91 -3.10 2.98
C PRO A 164 -22.48 -4.26 3.79
N LYS A 165 -21.82 -5.44 3.72
CA LYS A 165 -22.05 -6.50 4.68
C LYS A 165 -21.70 -5.93 6.05
N ASP A 166 -22.62 -6.12 6.99
CA ASP A 166 -22.57 -5.74 8.39
C ASP A 166 -21.26 -5.09 8.84
N THR A 167 -21.28 -3.76 9.02
CA THR A 167 -20.10 -2.94 9.35
C THR A 167 -19.71 -3.06 10.82
N ASN A 168 -20.36 -3.94 11.58
CA ASN A 168 -20.02 -4.20 12.97
C ASN A 168 -18.78 -5.09 13.03
N TYR A 169 -17.62 -4.48 13.11
CA TYR A 169 -16.39 -5.19 13.43
C TYR A 169 -16.43 -5.61 14.90
N HIS A 170 -16.33 -6.93 15.17
CA HIS A 170 -15.96 -7.38 16.50
C HIS A 170 -14.59 -6.81 16.84
N TYR A 171 -14.40 -6.40 18.07
CA TYR A 171 -13.12 -5.86 18.51
C TYR A 171 -12.85 -6.19 19.98
N ILE A 172 -11.60 -6.25 20.35
CA ILE A 172 -11.19 -6.19 21.74
C ILE A 172 -10.78 -4.76 22.09
N ALA A 173 -11.02 -4.38 23.35
CA ALA A 173 -10.64 -3.08 23.86
C ALA A 173 -9.91 -3.22 25.20
N TYR A 174 -8.88 -2.41 25.35
CA TYR A 174 -8.15 -2.23 26.60
C TYR A 174 -8.24 -0.76 27.02
N THR A 175 -8.42 -0.52 28.32
CA THR A 175 -8.35 0.81 28.92
C THR A 175 -7.24 0.85 29.95
N PRO A 176 -6.53 2.00 30.12
CA PRO A 176 -5.50 2.13 31.13
C PRO A 176 -6.01 1.84 32.54
N LYS A 177 -5.14 1.35 33.43
CA LYS A 177 -5.48 1.08 34.83
C LYS A 177 -6.11 2.27 35.55
N GLU A 178 -5.65 3.47 35.21
CA GLU A 178 -6.13 4.72 35.79
C GLU A 178 -7.37 5.30 35.09
N TYR A 179 -7.91 4.60 34.07
CA TYR A 179 -8.99 5.11 33.23
C TYR A 179 -10.22 5.57 34.03
N ASN A 180 -10.62 4.83 35.05
CA ASN A 180 -11.81 5.16 35.85
C ASN A 180 -11.55 6.10 37.03
N LYS A 181 -10.28 6.46 37.34
CA LYS A 181 -9.95 7.37 38.44
C LYS A 181 -10.23 8.83 38.11
N ASP A 182 -10.05 9.22 36.85
CA ASP A 182 -10.33 10.55 36.35
C ASP A 182 -11.30 10.47 35.16
N THR A 183 -12.55 10.80 35.41
CA THR A 183 -13.63 10.72 34.41
C THR A 183 -13.60 11.86 33.40
N LEU A 184 -12.82 12.91 33.63
CA LEU A 184 -12.67 14.05 32.71
C LEU A 184 -11.46 13.89 31.78
N LYS A 185 -10.50 13.09 32.18
CA LYS A 185 -9.28 12.86 31.39
C LYS A 185 -9.59 12.15 30.09
N LYS A 186 -9.11 12.73 28.98
CA LYS A 186 -9.05 12.08 27.67
C LYS A 186 -7.72 11.35 27.52
N TRP A 187 -7.76 10.21 26.84
CA TRP A 187 -6.64 9.29 26.72
C TRP A 187 -6.23 9.12 25.26
N PRO A 188 -4.93 8.95 24.99
CA PRO A 188 -4.47 8.60 23.65
C PRO A 188 -5.04 7.22 23.24
N LEU A 189 -5.30 7.08 21.95
CA LEU A 189 -5.86 5.86 21.35
C LEU A 189 -4.85 5.21 20.42
N ILE A 190 -4.63 3.90 20.56
CA ILE A 190 -3.99 3.07 19.54
C ILE A 190 -5.07 2.19 18.89
N ILE A 191 -5.16 2.24 17.56
CA ILE A 191 -5.91 1.29 16.74
C ILE A 191 -4.90 0.29 16.18
N TYR A 192 -5.07 -1.00 16.53
CA TYR A 192 -4.19 -2.07 16.08
C TYR A 192 -4.89 -2.95 15.04
N LEU A 193 -4.29 -3.10 13.88
CA LEU A 193 -4.77 -3.95 12.79
C LEU A 193 -3.98 -5.25 12.72
N HIS A 194 -4.67 -6.38 12.91
CA HIS A 194 -4.05 -7.70 12.88
C HIS A 194 -3.66 -8.16 11.47
N GLY A 195 -2.80 -9.16 11.38
CA GLY A 195 -2.42 -9.86 10.16
C GLY A 195 -3.48 -10.83 9.63
N GLY A 196 -3.21 -11.43 8.48
CA GLY A 196 -4.17 -12.30 7.78
C GLY A 196 -4.66 -13.52 8.59
N SER A 197 -3.82 -14.08 9.46
CA SER A 197 -4.12 -15.28 10.26
C SER A 197 -5.20 -15.06 11.32
N SER A 198 -5.40 -13.83 11.79
CA SER A 198 -6.38 -13.50 12.85
C SER A 198 -7.75 -13.07 12.29
N ARG A 199 -7.95 -13.16 10.96
CA ARG A 199 -9.26 -12.90 10.35
C ARG A 199 -10.32 -13.89 10.84
N GLY A 200 -11.57 -13.45 10.83
CA GLY A 200 -12.74 -14.27 11.20
C GLY A 200 -13.68 -13.56 12.14
N THR A 201 -14.34 -14.35 13.01
CA THR A 201 -15.31 -13.87 14.01
C THR A 201 -14.93 -14.25 15.44
N ASP A 202 -13.85 -15.01 15.62
CA ASP A 202 -13.33 -15.41 16.91
C ASP A 202 -12.28 -14.41 17.40
N THR A 203 -12.69 -13.51 18.28
CA THR A 203 -11.82 -12.45 18.84
C THR A 203 -10.66 -12.97 19.68
N LEU A 204 -10.69 -14.23 20.16
CA LEU A 204 -9.56 -14.83 20.87
C LEU A 204 -8.33 -14.93 19.98
N LYS A 205 -8.50 -15.06 18.66
CA LYS A 205 -7.41 -15.04 17.70
C LYS A 205 -6.62 -13.74 17.68
N LEU A 206 -7.21 -12.64 18.15
CA LEU A 206 -6.53 -11.33 18.21
C LEU A 206 -5.38 -11.33 19.21
N TYR A 207 -5.48 -12.17 20.28
CA TYR A 207 -4.44 -12.26 21.29
C TYR A 207 -3.20 -13.07 20.88
N CYS A 208 -3.19 -13.66 19.69
CA CYS A 208 -2.07 -14.48 19.24
C CYS A 208 -0.81 -13.68 18.89
N CYS A 209 -0.91 -12.35 18.65
CA CYS A 209 0.24 -11.54 18.23
C CYS A 209 0.03 -10.04 18.44
N GLY A 210 1.13 -9.28 18.35
CA GLY A 210 1.11 -7.83 18.37
C GLY A 210 0.80 -7.22 19.74
N ILE A 211 0.11 -6.07 19.75
CA ILE A 211 -0.25 -5.38 20.99
C ILE A 211 -1.25 -6.21 21.84
N PRO A 212 -2.27 -6.88 21.27
CA PRO A 212 -3.14 -7.74 22.05
C PRO A 212 -2.42 -8.86 22.80
N ASP A 213 -1.38 -9.47 22.25
CA ASP A 213 -0.55 -10.45 22.98
C ASP A 213 0.12 -9.82 24.21
N GLN A 214 0.60 -8.57 24.09
CA GLN A 214 1.19 -7.84 25.22
C GLN A 214 0.15 -7.57 26.33
N ILE A 215 -1.10 -7.25 25.94
CA ILE A 215 -2.23 -7.09 26.88
C ILE A 215 -2.54 -8.41 27.56
N TRP A 216 -2.58 -9.52 26.82
CA TRP A 216 -2.78 -10.87 27.37
C TRP A 216 -1.71 -11.23 28.40
N ARG A 217 -0.45 -10.83 28.15
CA ARG A 217 0.69 -10.98 29.07
C ARG A 217 0.68 -9.98 30.23
N LYS A 218 -0.43 -9.27 30.45
CA LYS A 218 -0.63 -8.32 31.55
C LYS A 218 0.28 -7.05 31.49
N ARG A 219 0.80 -6.70 30.30
CA ARG A 219 1.47 -5.41 30.13
C ARG A 219 0.48 -4.26 30.28
N GLU A 220 0.85 -3.23 31.03
CA GLU A 220 0.07 -2.02 31.18
C GLU A 220 0.47 -0.98 30.13
N PHE A 221 -0.52 -0.23 29.64
CA PHE A 221 -0.33 0.83 28.64
C PHE A 221 -1.05 2.10 29.05
N PRO A 222 -0.45 3.29 28.80
CA PRO A 222 -1.11 4.57 29.03
C PRO A 222 -2.03 4.98 27.87
N PHE A 223 -2.60 4.01 27.15
CA PHE A 223 -3.44 4.19 25.97
C PHE A 223 -4.76 3.44 26.13
N ILE A 224 -5.82 3.97 25.53
CA ILE A 224 -6.92 3.13 25.09
C ILE A 224 -6.38 2.35 23.86
N ILE A 225 -6.57 1.05 23.83
CA ILE A 225 -6.15 0.23 22.69
C ILE A 225 -7.36 -0.51 22.17
N VAL A 226 -7.65 -0.41 20.87
CA VAL A 226 -8.70 -1.17 20.22
C VAL A 226 -8.12 -1.97 19.06
N ALA A 227 -8.53 -3.23 18.97
CA ALA A 227 -8.14 -4.13 17.90
C ALA A 227 -9.40 -4.71 17.26
N PRO A 228 -9.87 -4.15 16.14
CA PRO A 228 -10.97 -4.73 15.36
C PRO A 228 -10.55 -6.03 14.72
N GLN A 229 -11.52 -6.90 14.42
CA GLN A 229 -11.30 -8.15 13.72
C GLN A 229 -11.87 -8.07 12.29
N CYS A 230 -10.99 -8.18 11.31
CA CYS A 230 -11.36 -8.27 9.91
C CYS A 230 -11.98 -9.63 9.60
N SER A 231 -13.08 -9.66 8.85
CA SER A 231 -13.74 -10.91 8.43
C SER A 231 -12.82 -11.75 7.54
N ILE A 232 -13.07 -13.07 7.49
CA ILE A 232 -12.21 -14.06 6.82
C ILE A 232 -11.95 -13.73 5.34
N ASN A 233 -12.95 -13.21 4.65
CA ASN A 233 -12.92 -12.91 3.23
C ASN A 233 -12.70 -11.41 2.92
N GLN A 234 -12.27 -10.62 3.91
CA GLN A 234 -12.08 -9.19 3.77
C GLN A 234 -10.62 -8.78 3.98
N ARG A 235 -10.32 -7.56 3.57
CA ARG A 235 -9.08 -6.83 3.83
C ARG A 235 -9.42 -5.51 4.50
N TRP A 236 -8.47 -4.89 5.18
CA TRP A 236 -8.65 -3.58 5.81
C TRP A 236 -8.98 -2.45 4.82
N SER A 237 -8.68 -2.66 3.55
CA SER A 237 -9.03 -1.76 2.44
C SER A 237 -10.41 -2.02 1.82
N THR A 238 -11.12 -3.05 2.30
CA THR A 238 -12.47 -3.38 1.83
C THR A 238 -13.49 -2.57 2.63
N ASP A 239 -14.47 -1.99 1.97
CA ASP A 239 -15.57 -1.25 2.59
C ASP A 239 -15.20 0.06 3.32
N ASN A 240 -16.22 0.82 3.72
CA ASN A 240 -16.09 2.05 4.51
C ASN A 240 -16.28 1.81 6.02
N TRP A 241 -15.88 0.64 6.50
CA TRP A 241 -16.06 0.22 7.89
C TRP A 241 -15.46 1.19 8.92
N PHE A 242 -14.33 1.80 8.57
CA PHE A 242 -13.51 2.57 9.50
C PHE A 242 -14.21 3.81 10.06
N GLU A 243 -14.98 4.51 9.24
CA GLU A 243 -15.71 5.72 9.71
C GLU A 243 -16.69 5.40 10.84
N ASN A 244 -17.51 4.37 10.65
CA ASN A 244 -18.48 3.96 11.66
C ASN A 244 -17.79 3.41 12.91
N PHE A 245 -16.76 2.59 12.72
CA PHE A 245 -15.94 2.06 13.81
C PHE A 245 -15.27 3.19 14.60
N TYR A 246 -14.63 4.14 13.92
CA TYR A 246 -13.99 5.29 14.57
C TYR A 246 -14.98 6.13 15.38
N LYS A 247 -16.15 6.40 14.81
CA LYS A 247 -17.23 7.13 15.47
C LYS A 247 -17.73 6.39 16.72
N GLU A 248 -17.93 5.08 16.62
CA GLU A 248 -18.30 4.24 17.77
C GLU A 248 -17.27 4.33 18.88
N ILE A 249 -15.97 4.08 18.57
CA ILE A 249 -14.89 4.07 19.56
C ILE A 249 -14.75 5.44 20.24
N THR A 250 -14.77 6.53 19.46
CA THR A 250 -14.62 7.89 20.02
C THR A 250 -15.84 8.38 20.81
N SER A 251 -17.03 7.80 20.57
CA SER A 251 -18.22 8.08 21.39
C SER A 251 -18.26 7.23 22.67
N LYS A 252 -17.75 5.99 22.61
CA LYS A 252 -17.80 5.04 23.72
C LYS A 252 -16.68 5.27 24.74
N TYR A 253 -15.53 5.72 24.30
CA TYR A 253 -14.33 5.92 25.14
C TYR A 253 -13.90 7.39 25.16
N ARG A 254 -13.30 7.82 26.28
CA ARG A 254 -12.75 9.17 26.45
C ARG A 254 -11.43 9.35 25.68
N VAL A 255 -11.53 9.37 24.36
CA VAL A 255 -10.40 9.51 23.44
C VAL A 255 -9.96 10.97 23.31
N ASP A 256 -8.65 11.23 23.40
CA ASP A 256 -8.05 12.45 22.89
C ASP A 256 -7.90 12.31 21.36
N SER A 257 -8.81 12.96 20.63
CA SER A 257 -8.84 12.89 19.17
C SER A 257 -7.58 13.46 18.49
N ASN A 258 -6.74 14.20 19.22
CA ASN A 258 -5.46 14.69 18.72
C ASN A 258 -4.32 13.66 18.89
N LYS A 259 -4.53 12.60 19.66
CA LYS A 259 -3.56 11.55 19.96
C LYS A 259 -4.10 10.17 19.58
N VAL A 260 -4.44 10.01 18.30
CA VAL A 260 -4.88 8.75 17.74
C VAL A 260 -3.78 8.18 16.86
N TYR A 261 -3.37 6.97 17.15
CA TYR A 261 -2.28 6.27 16.48
C TYR A 261 -2.79 5.01 15.80
N LEU A 262 -2.19 4.68 14.66
CA LEU A 262 -2.55 3.51 13.88
C LEU A 262 -1.32 2.64 13.66
N THR A 263 -1.44 1.34 13.94
CA THR A 263 -0.38 0.38 13.66
C THR A 263 -0.98 -0.97 13.27
N GLY A 264 -0.21 -1.78 12.60
CA GLY A 264 -0.63 -3.12 12.25
C GLY A 264 0.46 -3.91 11.54
N VAL A 265 0.29 -5.23 11.44
CA VAL A 265 1.28 -6.16 10.89
C VAL A 265 0.76 -6.87 9.65
N SER A 266 1.61 -7.08 8.63
CA SER A 266 1.27 -7.85 7.42
C SER A 266 0.03 -7.24 6.72
N LEU A 267 -1.08 -7.98 6.61
CA LEU A 267 -2.37 -7.43 6.16
C LEU A 267 -2.75 -6.15 6.92
N GLY A 268 -2.50 -6.09 8.25
CA GLY A 268 -2.71 -4.91 9.08
C GLY A 268 -1.73 -3.78 8.79
N GLY A 269 -0.48 -4.10 8.40
CA GLY A 269 0.50 -3.12 7.92
C GLY A 269 0.04 -2.44 6.65
N SER A 270 -0.49 -3.23 5.69
CA SER A 270 -1.15 -2.70 4.48
C SER A 270 -2.36 -1.85 4.81
N GLY A 271 -3.18 -2.30 5.78
CA GLY A 271 -4.33 -1.53 6.29
C GLY A 271 -3.92 -0.21 6.94
N THR A 272 -2.78 -0.19 7.63
CA THR A 272 -2.23 1.03 8.25
C THR A 272 -1.88 2.07 7.19
N TRP A 273 -1.17 1.70 6.13
CA TRP A 273 -0.90 2.57 4.99
C TRP A 273 -2.19 3.06 4.33
N TYR A 274 -3.09 2.13 4.02
CA TYR A 274 -4.36 2.44 3.34
C TYR A 274 -5.24 3.42 4.12
N LEU A 275 -5.46 3.16 5.42
CA LEU A 275 -6.32 4.02 6.24
C LEU A 275 -5.68 5.37 6.52
N ALA A 276 -4.36 5.44 6.69
CA ALA A 276 -3.66 6.71 6.86
C ALA A 276 -3.77 7.60 5.61
N ILE A 277 -3.70 7.02 4.42
CA ILE A 277 -3.94 7.74 3.16
C ILE A 277 -5.40 8.17 3.03
N LYS A 278 -6.33 7.31 3.43
CA LYS A 278 -7.77 7.59 3.27
C LYS A 278 -8.29 8.61 4.28
N TYR A 279 -7.71 8.62 5.48
CA TYR A 279 -8.13 9.45 6.62
C TYR A 279 -6.94 10.14 7.31
N PRO A 280 -6.13 10.92 6.58
CA PRO A 280 -4.89 11.50 7.11
C PRO A 280 -5.12 12.42 8.32
N GLU A 281 -6.29 13.04 8.39
CA GLU A 281 -6.68 13.95 9.48
C GLU A 281 -6.98 13.24 10.80
N LYS A 282 -7.18 11.92 10.78
CA LYS A 282 -7.55 11.17 11.99
C LYS A 282 -6.33 10.78 12.84
N PHE A 283 -5.17 10.59 12.23
CA PHE A 283 -4.02 9.99 12.92
C PHE A 283 -2.96 11.02 13.30
N ALA A 284 -2.44 10.94 14.52
CA ALA A 284 -1.30 11.72 15.01
C ALA A 284 0.04 11.14 14.53
N ALA A 285 0.14 9.81 14.47
CA ALA A 285 1.28 9.08 13.90
C ALA A 285 0.85 7.66 13.49
N ILE A 286 1.63 7.02 12.62
CA ILE A 286 1.39 5.64 12.19
C ILE A 286 2.65 4.78 12.27
N ALA A 287 2.48 3.48 12.56
CA ALA A 287 3.57 2.51 12.59
C ALA A 287 3.21 1.23 11.83
N PRO A 288 3.32 1.22 10.49
CA PRO A 288 3.07 0.05 9.65
C PRO A 288 4.22 -0.96 9.75
N MET A 289 3.90 -2.27 9.85
CA MET A 289 4.90 -3.34 9.92
C MET A 289 4.67 -4.39 8.83
N SER A 290 5.70 -4.69 8.05
CA SER A 290 5.72 -5.74 7.01
C SER A 290 4.46 -5.76 6.14
N GLY A 291 3.98 -4.58 5.75
CA GLY A 291 2.78 -4.41 4.93
C GLY A 291 3.09 -4.42 3.45
N PHE A 292 2.31 -5.13 2.64
CA PHE A 292 2.38 -5.04 1.18
C PHE A 292 1.68 -3.77 0.69
N THR A 293 2.28 -3.06 -0.26
CA THR A 293 1.82 -1.76 -0.75
C THR A 293 1.70 -1.71 -2.26
N ARG A 294 2.63 -2.36 -2.99
CA ARG A 294 2.78 -2.25 -4.45
C ARG A 294 1.62 -2.80 -5.29
N HIS A 295 0.73 -3.58 -4.70
CA HIS A 295 -0.45 -4.14 -5.36
C HIS A 295 -1.76 -3.53 -4.86
N ILE A 296 -1.68 -2.45 -4.08
CA ILE A 296 -2.83 -1.66 -3.65
C ILE A 296 -2.76 -0.31 -4.34
N ASP A 297 -3.40 -0.22 -5.48
CA ASP A 297 -3.35 0.97 -6.35
C ASP A 297 -3.69 2.26 -5.62
N TYR A 298 -4.68 2.22 -4.74
CA TYR A 298 -5.06 3.37 -3.94
C TYR A 298 -3.90 3.88 -3.07
N ILE A 299 -3.08 3.00 -2.50
CA ILE A 299 -1.88 3.37 -1.76
C ILE A 299 -0.87 4.03 -2.72
N MET A 300 -0.60 3.37 -3.85
CA MET A 300 0.41 3.82 -4.80
C MET A 300 0.10 5.17 -5.43
N GLU A 301 -1.18 5.47 -5.62
CA GLU A 301 -1.66 6.69 -6.27
C GLU A 301 -1.81 7.89 -5.30
N ASN A 302 -1.74 7.67 -3.98
CA ASN A 302 -2.07 8.68 -2.99
C ASN A 302 -1.03 8.82 -1.86
N THR A 303 0.23 8.51 -2.12
CA THR A 303 1.32 8.63 -1.13
C THR A 303 1.53 10.06 -0.64
N ASP A 304 1.21 11.05 -1.47
CA ASP A 304 1.26 12.47 -1.16
C ASP A 304 0.43 12.86 0.09
N LYS A 305 -0.60 12.11 0.42
CA LYS A 305 -1.42 12.34 1.63
C LYS A 305 -0.72 11.96 2.94
N LEU A 306 0.43 11.31 2.84
CA LEU A 306 1.22 10.90 4.01
C LEU A 306 2.33 11.89 4.39
N ILE A 307 2.54 12.96 3.61
CA ILE A 307 3.67 13.89 3.76
C ILE A 307 3.72 14.52 5.18
N ASP A 308 2.55 14.84 5.74
CA ASP A 308 2.45 15.50 7.04
C ASP A 308 2.24 14.53 8.21
N ILE A 309 2.17 13.21 7.97
CA ILE A 309 1.94 12.23 9.02
C ILE A 309 3.30 11.69 9.52
N PRO A 310 3.61 11.78 10.82
CA PRO A 310 4.74 11.07 11.42
C PRO A 310 4.62 9.56 11.18
N ILE A 311 5.67 8.96 10.60
CA ILE A 311 5.70 7.56 10.20
C ILE A 311 6.92 6.87 10.78
N TRP A 312 6.72 5.74 11.47
CA TRP A 312 7.79 4.83 11.79
C TRP A 312 7.48 3.45 11.21
N ALA A 313 8.01 3.18 10.03
CA ALA A 313 7.82 1.91 9.34
C ALA A 313 8.84 0.85 9.78
N PHE A 314 8.44 -0.42 9.72
CA PHE A 314 9.27 -1.56 10.09
C PHE A 314 9.16 -2.68 9.07
N HIS A 315 10.30 -3.29 8.69
CA HIS A 315 10.31 -4.47 7.82
C HIS A 315 11.59 -5.29 8.00
N GLY A 316 11.45 -6.61 8.06
CA GLY A 316 12.56 -7.54 8.08
C GLY A 316 13.10 -7.80 6.67
N LYS A 317 14.44 -7.71 6.46
CA LYS A 317 15.04 -7.96 5.14
C LYS A 317 14.97 -9.42 4.68
N LYS A 318 14.75 -10.36 5.60
CA LYS A 318 14.57 -11.78 5.30
C LYS A 318 13.09 -12.20 5.17
N ASP A 319 12.16 -11.24 5.10
CA ASP A 319 10.74 -11.50 4.95
C ASP A 319 10.45 -12.20 3.62
N LYS A 320 9.94 -13.44 3.69
CA LYS A 320 9.55 -14.26 2.53
C LYS A 320 8.05 -14.25 2.26
N VAL A 321 7.26 -13.62 3.11
CA VAL A 321 5.79 -13.54 3.02
C VAL A 321 5.37 -12.26 2.33
N VAL A 322 5.91 -11.13 2.79
CA VAL A 322 5.76 -9.80 2.17
C VAL A 322 7.15 -9.32 1.76
N GLN A 323 7.28 -8.94 0.51
CA GLN A 323 8.58 -8.51 -0.03
C GLN A 323 9.04 -7.23 0.69
N PHE A 324 10.31 -7.21 1.13
CA PHE A 324 10.93 -6.04 1.77
C PHE A 324 10.79 -4.78 0.92
N GLU A 325 10.90 -4.94 -0.39
CA GLU A 325 10.78 -3.90 -1.39
C GLU A 325 9.40 -3.21 -1.41
N ASP A 326 8.38 -3.81 -0.82
CA ASP A 326 7.06 -3.17 -0.65
C ASP A 326 7.14 -1.96 0.28
N THR A 327 7.77 -2.13 1.45
CA THR A 327 7.99 -1.01 2.38
C THR A 327 9.08 -0.07 1.88
N GLU A 328 10.19 -0.60 1.35
CA GLU A 328 11.27 0.21 0.78
C GLU A 328 10.74 1.15 -0.31
N TRP A 329 9.84 0.67 -1.18
CA TRP A 329 9.18 1.51 -2.17
C TRP A 329 8.41 2.69 -1.52
N MET A 330 7.65 2.43 -0.46
CA MET A 330 6.91 3.48 0.26
C MET A 330 7.88 4.52 0.86
N ILE A 331 8.94 4.05 1.50
CA ILE A 331 9.95 4.94 2.10
C ILE A 331 10.61 5.82 1.04
N ASN A 332 11.04 5.23 -0.08
CA ASN A 332 11.69 5.96 -1.18
C ASN A 332 10.76 7.02 -1.81
N ASN A 333 9.44 6.79 -1.80
CA ASN A 333 8.48 7.78 -2.29
C ASN A 333 8.20 8.91 -1.30
N LEU A 334 8.44 8.70 -0.02
CA LEU A 334 8.21 9.68 1.04
C LEU A 334 9.49 10.40 1.46
N GLU A 335 10.65 9.83 1.16
CA GLU A 335 11.95 10.38 1.51
C GLU A 335 12.15 11.77 0.87
N GLY A 336 12.56 12.74 1.70
CA GLY A 336 12.70 14.14 1.27
C GLY A 336 11.38 14.91 1.14
N GLN A 337 10.23 14.27 1.33
CA GLN A 337 8.92 14.91 1.33
C GLN A 337 8.25 14.87 2.73
N ASN A 338 8.43 13.78 3.48
CA ASN A 338 7.92 13.64 4.84
C ASN A 338 9.05 13.98 5.84
N ASN A 339 8.82 14.99 6.68
CA ASN A 339 9.83 15.49 7.63
C ASN A 339 9.97 14.62 8.89
N ASP A 340 9.06 13.69 9.14
CA ASP A 340 9.07 12.80 10.32
C ASP A 340 8.90 11.33 9.89
N LEU A 341 9.80 10.91 8.99
CA LEU A 341 9.86 9.57 8.44
C LEU A 341 11.00 8.79 9.08
N LYS A 342 10.66 7.71 9.79
CA LYS A 342 11.61 6.75 10.36
C LYS A 342 11.38 5.36 9.75
N PHE A 343 12.46 4.70 9.33
CA PHE A 343 12.41 3.33 8.83
C PHE A 343 13.40 2.44 9.58
N THR A 344 12.91 1.34 10.14
CA THR A 344 13.71 0.29 10.75
C THR A 344 13.67 -0.94 9.86
N ALA A 345 14.73 -1.11 9.07
CA ALA A 345 15.00 -2.28 8.24
C ALA A 345 15.91 -3.23 9.01
N ASP A 346 15.36 -4.32 9.55
CA ASP A 346 16.16 -5.31 10.29
C ASP A 346 16.75 -6.34 9.31
N PRO A 347 18.10 -6.42 9.20
CA PRO A 347 18.75 -7.32 8.23
C PRO A 347 18.55 -8.81 8.55
N GLU A 348 18.28 -9.16 9.80
CA GLU A 348 18.14 -10.54 10.26
C GLU A 348 16.68 -10.98 10.46
N ALA A 349 15.75 -10.04 10.57
CA ALA A 349 14.36 -10.35 10.82
C ALA A 349 13.66 -10.88 9.56
N ASP A 350 12.76 -11.83 9.77
CA ASP A 350 11.78 -12.33 8.81
C ASP A 350 10.42 -11.62 8.97
N HIS A 351 9.34 -12.24 8.48
CA HIS A 351 7.97 -11.74 8.63
C HIS A 351 7.51 -11.56 10.08
N GLY A 352 8.20 -12.21 11.02
CA GLY A 352 7.94 -12.14 12.46
C GLY A 352 8.52 -10.92 13.17
N MET A 353 9.04 -9.92 12.49
CA MET A 353 9.66 -8.73 13.09
C MET A 353 8.82 -8.06 14.19
N TYR A 354 7.50 -8.10 14.09
CA TYR A 354 6.59 -7.53 15.09
C TYR A 354 6.74 -8.13 16.49
N TRP A 355 7.26 -9.37 16.61
CA TRP A 355 7.58 -9.99 17.90
C TRP A 355 8.69 -9.27 18.66
N SER A 356 9.58 -8.60 17.94
CA SER A 356 10.68 -7.81 18.54
C SER A 356 10.32 -6.33 18.72
N VAL A 357 9.32 -5.80 18.03
CA VAL A 357 8.95 -4.38 18.05
C VAL A 357 7.91 -4.05 19.10
N TYR A 358 6.76 -4.75 19.12
CA TYR A 358 5.68 -4.45 20.07
C TYR A 358 6.02 -4.64 21.57
N PRO A 359 6.96 -5.51 21.97
CA PRO A 359 7.42 -5.54 23.35
C PRO A 359 8.24 -4.33 23.77
N LYS A 360 8.82 -3.56 22.84
CA LYS A 360 9.70 -2.42 23.18
C LYS A 360 8.89 -1.20 23.60
N GLN A 361 9.34 -0.53 24.66
CA GLN A 361 8.73 0.71 25.15
C GLN A 361 8.92 1.87 24.16
N GLU A 362 10.02 1.84 23.39
CA GLU A 362 10.41 2.89 22.44
C GLU A 362 9.31 3.26 21.45
N LEU A 363 8.54 2.27 20.93
CA LEU A 363 7.43 2.52 20.01
C LEU A 363 6.32 3.37 20.67
N TYR A 364 5.99 3.05 21.91
CA TYR A 364 4.92 3.75 22.64
C TYR A 364 5.34 5.14 23.08
N ASP A 365 6.60 5.31 23.47
CA ASP A 365 7.17 6.63 23.79
C ASP A 365 7.24 7.50 22.53
N TRP A 366 7.56 6.90 21.37
CA TRP A 366 7.52 7.59 20.11
C TRP A 366 6.11 8.04 19.76
N PHE A 367 5.09 7.20 19.89
CA PHE A 367 3.71 7.60 19.67
C PHE A 367 3.33 8.82 20.55
N LEU A 368 3.66 8.79 21.84
CA LEU A 368 3.30 9.86 22.79
C LEU A 368 3.94 11.21 22.48
N LYS A 369 5.02 11.24 21.71
CA LYS A 369 5.66 12.49 21.24
C LYS A 369 4.85 13.20 20.16
N HIS A 370 3.91 12.49 19.50
CA HIS A 370 3.16 13.03 18.37
C HIS A 370 1.74 13.42 18.76
N ASP A 371 1.37 14.62 18.31
CA ASP A 371 0.05 15.22 18.57
C ASP A 371 -0.35 16.02 17.33
N LYS A 372 -1.56 15.84 16.83
CA LYS A 372 -2.03 16.53 15.61
C LYS A 372 -1.97 18.06 15.71
N ARG A 373 -2.09 18.61 16.92
CA ARG A 373 -1.95 20.06 17.18
C ARG A 373 -0.56 20.60 16.86
N MET A 374 0.43 19.73 16.75
CA MET A 374 1.82 20.13 16.44
C MET A 374 2.07 20.19 14.92
N ARG A 375 1.28 19.49 14.09
CA ARG A 375 1.43 19.48 12.63
C ARG A 375 1.23 20.85 11.96
N ASN A 376 0.35 21.67 12.52
CA ASN A 376 -0.04 22.98 11.93
C ASN A 376 0.85 24.14 12.42
N LYS A 377 2.01 23.87 13.01
CA LYS A 377 2.90 24.90 13.58
C LYS A 377 4.22 25.09 12.81
N ASN A 378 4.41 24.38 11.71
CA ASN A 378 5.59 24.50 10.85
C ASN A 378 5.23 25.06 9.48
#